data_0d104f1f1a14a709ac57ab6101965da9
#
_entry.id   0d104f1f1a14a709ac57ab6101965da9
#
_cell.length_a   1.000
_cell.length_b   1.000
_cell.length_c   1.000
_cell.angle_alpha   90.00
_cell.angle_beta   90.00
_cell.angle_gamma   90.00
#
_symmetry.space_group_name_H-M   'P 1'
#
loop_
_entity.id
_entity.type
_entity.pdbx_description
1 polymer ?
#
loop_
_entity_poly.entity_id
_entity_poly.type
_entity_poly.pdbx_seq_one_letter_code
_entity_poly.pdbx_strand_id
1 'polypeptide(L)'
;ALAGKAALATHWALHPDGRFSGPAVDAAEIERAARDAAEQERGALLTDEAGEILIEVVRPPPRLLVFGAGPDAVPVVRIASELGWEAVVVDWRPAHARRESFPEASDVVLCEAERVGEHVEADGTSAALVMTHHYLRDRSLLLFLVPSPVRFIGILGPRKRTELLLGELEEEGASFTPEQLERLHGPAGLDIGAESPEQIALALIAEIQAVLAGRSGGWLCQRKGPIHGEVA
;
A
#
# COMPACT_ATOMS: atom_id res chain seq x y z
N ALA A 1 7.05 29.16 -5.86
CA ALA A 1 6.36 30.21 -6.62
C ALA A 1 6.82 30.17 -8.08
N LEU A 2 5.88 30.03 -9.02
CA LEU A 2 6.19 29.91 -10.47
C LEU A 2 6.19 31.28 -11.17
N ALA A 3 5.42 32.24 -10.66
CA ALA A 3 5.42 33.64 -11.10
C ALA A 3 4.83 34.56 -10.02
N GLY A 4 5.29 35.80 -9.92
CA GLY A 4 4.73 36.81 -9.02
C GLY A 4 5.74 37.54 -8.15
N LYS A 5 5.25 38.29 -7.15
CA LYS A 5 6.07 39.12 -6.24
C LYS A 5 6.82 38.32 -5.18
N ALA A 6 6.46 37.06 -4.94
CA ALA A 6 7.21 36.17 -4.08
C ALA A 6 8.54 35.81 -4.74
N ALA A 7 9.64 35.82 -3.99
CA ALA A 7 10.95 35.43 -4.51
C ALA A 7 10.85 33.96 -5.02
N LEU A 8 11.34 33.70 -6.24
CA LEU A 8 11.52 32.33 -6.74
C LEU A 8 12.23 31.51 -5.67
N ALA A 9 11.67 30.33 -5.32
CA ALA A 9 12.16 29.44 -4.27
C ALA A 9 11.70 29.77 -2.82
N THR A 10 10.56 30.43 -2.63
CA THR A 10 9.93 30.45 -1.31
C THR A 10 9.19 29.12 -1.08
N HIS A 11 9.45 28.47 0.05
CA HIS A 11 8.87 27.18 0.39
C HIS A 11 8.13 27.24 1.72
N TRP A 12 7.00 26.54 1.77
CA TRP A 12 6.26 26.22 2.99
C TRP A 12 6.16 24.70 3.11
N ALA A 13 6.06 24.19 4.32
CA ALA A 13 5.85 22.78 4.56
C ALA A 13 4.77 22.55 5.62
N LEU A 14 3.78 21.70 5.30
CA LEU A 14 2.89 21.07 6.27
C LEU A 14 3.47 19.70 6.62
N HIS A 15 3.86 19.52 7.88
CA HIS A 15 4.47 18.31 8.39
C HIS A 15 3.41 17.29 8.80
N PRO A 16 3.73 15.98 8.86
CA PRO A 16 2.78 14.94 9.30
C PRO A 16 2.24 15.14 10.73
N ASP A 17 2.99 15.83 11.59
CA ASP A 17 2.56 16.22 12.94
C ASP A 17 1.59 17.41 12.96
N GLY A 18 1.18 17.92 11.81
CA GLY A 18 0.29 19.05 11.63
C GLY A 18 0.97 20.43 11.78
N ARG A 19 2.28 20.49 12.04
CA ARG A 19 3.04 21.73 12.11
C ARG A 19 3.22 22.32 10.72
N PHE A 20 2.89 23.62 10.57
CA PHE A 20 3.15 24.39 9.37
C PHE A 20 4.41 25.24 9.55
N SER A 21 5.27 25.30 8.55
CA SER A 21 6.52 26.05 8.58
C SER A 21 6.77 26.76 7.26
N GLY A 22 7.37 27.95 7.33
CA GLY A 22 7.70 28.78 6.17
C GLY A 22 7.63 30.28 6.51
N PRO A 23 7.80 31.15 5.51
CA PRO A 23 7.66 32.61 5.69
C PRO A 23 6.24 33.00 6.12
N ALA A 24 6.13 34.12 6.85
CA ALA A 24 4.85 34.61 7.37
C ALA A 24 3.91 35.22 6.30
N VAL A 25 4.40 35.48 5.09
CA VAL A 25 3.62 36.05 4.00
C VAL A 25 2.61 35.03 3.51
N ASP A 26 1.33 35.38 3.50
CA ASP A 26 0.18 34.59 3.05
C ASP A 26 0.06 33.19 3.71
N ALA A 27 0.74 33.01 4.85
CA ALA A 27 0.90 31.73 5.53
C ALA A 27 -0.45 31.07 5.87
N ALA A 28 -1.47 31.83 6.29
CA ALA A 28 -2.75 31.27 6.69
C ALA A 28 -3.57 30.68 5.51
N GLU A 29 -3.50 31.30 4.34
CA GLU A 29 -4.18 30.81 3.13
C GLU A 29 -3.48 29.59 2.57
N ILE A 30 -2.15 29.65 2.49
CA ILE A 30 -1.30 28.53 2.04
C ILE A 30 -1.44 27.34 2.98
N GLU A 31 -1.45 27.57 4.30
CA GLU A 31 -1.65 26.50 5.28
C GLU A 31 -3.01 25.81 5.11
N ARG A 32 -4.09 26.59 4.95
CA ARG A 32 -5.43 26.02 4.71
C ARG A 32 -5.45 25.18 3.45
N ALA A 33 -4.95 25.70 2.33
CA ALA A 33 -4.91 24.96 1.08
C ALA A 33 -3.98 23.73 1.14
N ALA A 34 -2.89 23.77 1.89
CA ALA A 34 -2.03 22.63 2.13
C ALA A 34 -2.74 21.53 2.95
N ARG A 35 -3.55 21.92 3.94
CA ARG A 35 -4.38 20.97 4.71
C ARG A 35 -5.46 20.34 3.85
N ASP A 36 -6.16 21.14 3.06
CA ASP A 36 -7.18 20.65 2.12
C ASP A 36 -6.58 19.69 1.09
N ALA A 37 -5.40 20.04 0.53
CA ALA A 37 -4.67 19.19 -0.39
C ALA A 37 -4.21 17.88 0.26
N ALA A 38 -3.75 17.92 1.50
CA ALA A 38 -3.34 16.74 2.26
C ALA A 38 -4.53 15.82 2.57
N GLU A 39 -5.70 16.37 2.97
CA GLU A 39 -6.92 15.60 3.22
C GLU A 39 -7.47 14.96 1.95
N GLN A 40 -7.40 15.67 0.82
CA GLN A 40 -7.81 15.14 -0.49
C GLN A 40 -6.75 14.24 -1.13
N GLU A 41 -5.58 14.15 -0.51
CA GLU A 41 -4.41 13.44 -1.04
C GLU A 41 -4.05 13.88 -2.47
N ARG A 42 -4.25 15.14 -2.80
CA ARG A 42 -4.10 15.69 -4.15
C ARG A 42 -3.41 17.04 -4.13
N GLY A 43 -2.37 17.19 -4.97
CA GLY A 43 -1.72 18.49 -5.18
C GLY A 43 -2.68 19.52 -5.76
N ALA A 44 -2.41 20.80 -5.49
CA ALA A 44 -3.21 21.93 -5.96
C ALA A 44 -2.32 23.06 -6.46
N LEU A 45 -2.88 23.90 -7.35
CA LEU A 45 -2.29 25.15 -7.79
C LEU A 45 -3.12 26.31 -7.25
N LEU A 46 -2.54 27.12 -6.39
CA LEU A 46 -3.14 28.39 -5.96
C LEU A 46 -2.68 29.49 -6.90
N THR A 47 -3.63 30.29 -7.39
CA THR A 47 -3.34 31.45 -8.23
C THR A 47 -4.07 32.65 -7.65
N ASP A 48 -3.32 33.72 -7.33
CA ASP A 48 -3.84 34.99 -6.87
C ASP A 48 -3.16 36.16 -7.59
N GLU A 49 -3.43 37.40 -7.17
CA GLU A 49 -2.79 38.61 -7.72
C GLU A 49 -1.28 38.67 -7.42
N ALA A 50 -0.79 37.93 -6.43
CA ALA A 50 0.61 37.90 -6.02
C ALA A 50 1.42 36.86 -6.81
N GLY A 51 0.76 35.82 -7.38
CA GLY A 51 1.43 34.80 -8.19
C GLY A 51 0.79 33.43 -8.16
N GLU A 52 1.61 32.42 -8.45
CA GLU A 52 1.22 31.01 -8.46
C GLU A 52 2.01 30.22 -7.41
N ILE A 53 1.32 29.40 -6.62
CA ILE A 53 1.89 28.52 -5.61
C ILE A 53 1.47 27.09 -5.93
N LEU A 54 2.44 26.24 -6.23
CA LEU A 54 2.21 24.81 -6.39
C LEU A 54 2.25 24.14 -5.01
N ILE A 55 1.16 23.43 -4.68
CA ILE A 55 1.09 22.56 -3.52
C ILE A 55 1.30 21.12 -3.99
N GLU A 56 2.34 20.48 -3.47
CA GLU A 56 2.65 19.08 -3.74
C GLU A 56 2.42 18.26 -2.47
N VAL A 57 1.66 17.17 -2.60
CA VAL A 57 1.44 16.21 -1.52
C VAL A 57 2.44 15.08 -1.67
N VAL A 58 3.43 15.04 -0.77
CA VAL A 58 4.42 13.98 -0.72
C VAL A 58 3.91 12.88 0.21
N ARG A 59 3.65 11.70 -0.35
CA ARG A 59 3.20 10.53 0.41
C ARG A 59 4.40 9.65 0.77
N PRO A 60 4.38 8.99 1.94
CA PRO A 60 5.33 7.93 2.20
C PRO A 60 5.17 6.82 1.13
N PRO A 61 6.25 6.10 0.80
CA PRO A 61 6.16 4.97 -0.10
C PRO A 61 5.18 3.93 0.47
N PRO A 62 4.40 3.24 -0.39
CA PRO A 62 3.58 2.13 0.05
C PRO A 62 4.41 1.05 0.72
N ARG A 63 3.91 0.48 1.82
CA ARG A 63 4.53 -0.65 2.49
C ARG A 63 3.86 -1.95 2.04
N LEU A 64 4.67 -2.93 1.62
CA LEU A 64 4.22 -4.26 1.25
C LEU A 64 4.67 -5.28 2.29
N LEU A 65 3.73 -5.86 3.02
CA LEU A 65 3.96 -6.93 3.97
C LEU A 65 3.82 -8.28 3.26
N VAL A 66 4.90 -9.03 3.12
CA VAL A 66 4.92 -10.34 2.44
C VAL A 66 5.07 -11.43 3.49
N PHE A 67 4.02 -12.18 3.75
CA PHE A 67 4.00 -13.28 4.69
C PHE A 67 4.26 -14.61 3.97
N GLY A 68 5.47 -15.14 4.18
CA GLY A 68 6.02 -16.31 3.50
C GLY A 68 7.25 -15.94 2.66
N ALA A 69 8.41 -16.47 3.06
CA ALA A 69 9.70 -16.24 2.41
C ALA A 69 10.04 -17.39 1.45
N GLY A 70 9.06 -17.87 0.69
CA GLY A 70 9.26 -18.85 -0.38
C GLY A 70 9.96 -18.26 -1.61
N PRO A 71 10.40 -19.10 -2.55
CA PRO A 71 11.02 -18.62 -3.80
C PRO A 71 10.12 -17.72 -4.64
N ASP A 72 8.82 -17.90 -4.54
CA ASP A 72 7.77 -17.11 -5.20
C ASP A 72 7.62 -15.68 -4.64
N ALA A 73 8.06 -15.45 -3.39
CA ALA A 73 8.10 -14.12 -2.79
C ALA A 73 9.25 -13.25 -3.34
N VAL A 74 10.34 -13.85 -3.84
CA VAL A 74 11.49 -13.11 -4.34
C VAL A 74 11.14 -12.15 -5.48
N PRO A 75 10.47 -12.58 -6.57
CA PRO A 75 10.08 -11.65 -7.63
C PRO A 75 9.07 -10.59 -7.16
N VAL A 76 8.21 -10.89 -6.19
CA VAL A 76 7.28 -9.91 -5.59
C VAL A 76 8.06 -8.77 -4.93
N VAL A 77 9.02 -9.10 -4.05
CA VAL A 77 9.85 -8.11 -3.35
C VAL A 77 10.67 -7.29 -4.33
N ARG A 78 11.26 -7.93 -5.35
CA ARG A 78 12.05 -7.23 -6.37
C ARG A 78 11.20 -6.21 -7.13
N ILE A 79 10.01 -6.59 -7.63
CA ILE A 79 9.15 -5.66 -8.38
C ILE A 79 8.67 -4.53 -7.46
N ALA A 80 8.29 -4.82 -6.21
CA ALA A 80 7.90 -3.81 -5.23
C ALA A 80 9.04 -2.78 -5.01
N SER A 81 10.27 -3.24 -4.85
CA SER A 81 11.45 -2.38 -4.70
C SER A 81 11.69 -1.49 -5.92
N GLU A 82 11.56 -2.02 -7.14
CA GLU A 82 11.66 -1.24 -8.39
C GLU A 82 10.60 -0.12 -8.50
N LEU A 83 9.44 -0.31 -7.84
CA LEU A 83 8.39 0.71 -7.72
C LEU A 83 8.63 1.70 -6.57
N GLY A 84 9.72 1.54 -5.81
CA GLY A 84 10.03 2.35 -4.64
C GLY A 84 9.21 2.00 -3.40
N TRP A 85 8.56 0.83 -3.34
CA TRP A 85 7.80 0.38 -2.18
C TRP A 85 8.72 -0.21 -1.11
N GLU A 86 8.31 -0.06 0.15
CA GLU A 86 8.98 -0.70 1.29
C GLU A 86 8.45 -2.12 1.48
N ALA A 87 9.20 -3.13 1.03
CA ALA A 87 8.83 -4.53 1.20
C ALA A 87 9.40 -5.10 2.51
N VAL A 88 8.52 -5.63 3.38
CA VAL A 88 8.88 -6.34 4.61
C VAL A 88 8.48 -7.81 4.44
N VAL A 89 9.46 -8.71 4.52
CA VAL A 89 9.23 -10.16 4.41
C VAL A 89 9.16 -10.77 5.79
N VAL A 90 8.14 -11.58 6.05
CA VAL A 90 7.90 -12.23 7.34
C VAL A 90 7.79 -13.73 7.14
N ASP A 91 8.58 -14.52 7.87
CA ASP A 91 8.48 -15.99 7.86
C ASP A 91 8.88 -16.56 9.23
N TRP A 92 8.30 -17.69 9.58
CA TRP A 92 8.59 -18.38 10.85
C TRP A 92 9.78 -19.35 10.74
N ARG A 93 10.23 -19.65 9.53
CA ARG A 93 11.32 -20.61 9.26
C ARG A 93 12.67 -19.90 9.17
N PRO A 94 13.62 -20.15 10.08
CA PRO A 94 14.92 -19.48 10.07
C PRO A 94 15.71 -19.70 8.76
N ALA A 95 15.48 -20.84 8.10
CA ALA A 95 16.14 -21.15 6.82
C ALA A 95 15.61 -20.32 5.64
N HIS A 96 14.41 -19.72 5.77
CA HIS A 96 13.76 -18.91 4.75
C HIS A 96 13.83 -17.41 5.05
N ALA A 97 13.62 -17.00 6.31
CA ALA A 97 13.70 -15.61 6.74
C ALA A 97 15.16 -15.12 6.78
N ARG A 98 15.77 -15.01 5.60
CA ARG A 98 17.19 -14.67 5.45
C ARG A 98 17.33 -13.43 4.59
N ARG A 99 18.06 -12.43 5.10
CA ARG A 99 18.34 -11.18 4.39
C ARG A 99 19.01 -11.40 3.03
N GLU A 100 19.86 -12.42 2.93
CA GLU A 100 20.59 -12.77 1.71
C GLU A 100 19.65 -13.25 0.59
N SER A 101 18.46 -13.79 0.95
CA SER A 101 17.44 -14.23 -0.01
C SER A 101 16.59 -13.09 -0.53
N PHE A 102 16.55 -11.96 0.18
CA PHE A 102 15.73 -10.78 -0.12
C PHE A 102 16.56 -9.49 0.03
N PRO A 103 17.60 -9.30 -0.80
CA PRO A 103 18.49 -8.14 -0.69
C PRO A 103 17.75 -6.80 -0.91
N GLU A 104 16.68 -6.79 -1.70
CA GLU A 104 15.85 -5.61 -1.99
C GLU A 104 14.79 -5.32 -0.93
N ALA A 105 14.53 -6.25 0.00
CA ALA A 105 13.56 -6.01 1.07
C ALA A 105 14.04 -4.89 2.01
N SER A 106 13.13 -4.09 2.52
CA SER A 106 13.44 -3.11 3.57
C SER A 106 13.77 -3.83 4.89
N ASP A 107 13.04 -4.91 5.19
CA ASP A 107 13.31 -5.76 6.35
C ASP A 107 12.93 -7.23 6.10
N VAL A 108 13.54 -8.14 6.87
CA VAL A 108 13.23 -9.58 6.87
C VAL A 108 13.07 -10.02 8.32
N VAL A 109 11.85 -10.34 8.69
CA VAL A 109 11.43 -10.61 10.08
C VAL A 109 11.22 -12.12 10.29
N LEU A 110 11.92 -12.69 11.25
CA LEU A 110 11.68 -14.06 11.73
C LEU A 110 10.70 -14.02 12.88
N CYS A 111 9.44 -14.40 12.64
CA CYS A 111 8.45 -14.53 13.72
C CYS A 111 7.35 -15.53 13.37
N GLU A 112 6.69 -16.05 14.40
CA GLU A 112 5.50 -16.89 14.27
C GLU A 112 4.29 -16.05 13.84
N ALA A 113 3.37 -16.63 13.05
CA ALA A 113 2.20 -15.93 12.53
C ALA A 113 1.31 -15.34 13.63
N GLU A 114 1.21 -16.03 14.78
CA GLU A 114 0.43 -15.62 15.95
C GLU A 114 1.00 -14.38 16.66
N ARG A 115 2.27 -14.07 16.42
CA ARG A 115 2.99 -12.97 17.08
C ARG A 115 3.36 -11.85 16.10
N VAL A 116 2.87 -11.91 14.87
CA VAL A 116 3.26 -10.95 13.83
C VAL A 116 2.98 -9.49 14.24
N GLY A 117 1.88 -9.23 14.95
CA GLY A 117 1.53 -7.89 15.44
C GLY A 117 2.49 -7.30 16.48
N GLU A 118 3.40 -8.11 17.06
CA GLU A 118 4.46 -7.64 17.96
C GLU A 118 5.68 -7.10 17.18
N HIS A 119 5.80 -7.46 15.90
CA HIS A 119 7.00 -7.21 15.09
C HIS A 119 6.72 -6.37 13.85
N VAL A 120 5.47 -6.35 13.38
CA VAL A 120 5.08 -5.69 12.13
C VAL A 120 3.84 -4.86 12.36
N GLU A 121 3.91 -3.61 11.97
CA GLU A 121 2.77 -2.70 11.96
C GLU A 121 2.01 -2.84 10.64
N ALA A 122 0.70 -3.14 10.74
CA ALA A 122 -0.21 -3.27 9.62
C ALA A 122 -1.15 -2.05 9.59
N ASP A 123 -0.69 -0.96 9.01
CA ASP A 123 -1.36 0.34 9.00
C ASP A 123 -2.10 0.64 7.67
N GLY A 124 -2.72 1.83 7.59
CA GLY A 124 -3.46 2.28 6.41
C GLY A 124 -2.59 2.65 5.20
N THR A 125 -1.25 2.61 5.31
CA THR A 125 -0.32 2.79 4.18
C THR A 125 0.14 1.45 3.62
N SER A 126 -0.22 0.35 4.29
CA SER A 126 0.26 -0.99 4.00
C SER A 126 -0.70 -1.79 3.10
N ALA A 127 -0.11 -2.64 2.27
CA ALA A 127 -0.74 -3.78 1.61
C ALA A 127 -0.11 -5.07 2.13
N ALA A 128 -0.86 -6.17 2.18
CA ALA A 128 -0.39 -7.45 2.69
C ALA A 128 -0.59 -8.57 1.66
N LEU A 129 0.39 -9.46 1.55
CA LEU A 129 0.32 -10.68 0.76
C LEU A 129 0.58 -11.91 1.63
N VAL A 130 -0.38 -12.83 1.68
CA VAL A 130 -0.27 -14.11 2.39
C VAL A 130 0.13 -15.19 1.39
N MET A 131 1.42 -15.60 1.45
CA MET A 131 2.08 -16.52 0.54
C MET A 131 2.73 -17.70 1.29
N THR A 132 2.23 -18.05 2.48
CA THR A 132 2.88 -19.05 3.33
C THR A 132 2.68 -20.46 2.83
N HIS A 133 1.63 -20.73 2.03
CA HIS A 133 1.17 -22.06 1.60
C HIS A 133 0.89 -23.02 2.78
N HIS A 134 0.72 -22.47 4.00
CA HIS A 134 0.49 -23.24 5.21
C HIS A 134 -0.83 -22.83 5.85
N TYR A 135 -1.82 -23.73 5.85
CA TYR A 135 -3.21 -23.47 6.22
C TYR A 135 -3.38 -22.77 7.58
N LEU A 136 -2.75 -23.33 8.63
CA LEU A 136 -2.88 -22.80 9.99
C LEU A 136 -2.21 -21.41 10.14
N ARG A 137 -1.12 -21.17 9.40
CA ARG A 137 -0.45 -19.86 9.42
C ARG A 137 -1.27 -18.81 8.69
N ASP A 138 -1.82 -19.16 7.50
CA ASP A 138 -2.71 -18.26 6.77
C ASP A 138 -3.90 -17.86 7.64
N ARG A 139 -4.46 -18.81 8.39
CA ARG A 139 -5.57 -18.57 9.32
C ARG A 139 -5.19 -17.55 10.42
N SER A 140 -4.05 -17.75 11.10
CA SER A 140 -3.56 -16.81 12.11
C SER A 140 -3.27 -15.42 11.54
N LEU A 141 -2.72 -15.36 10.32
CA LEU A 141 -2.48 -14.09 9.62
C LEU A 141 -3.77 -13.37 9.25
N LEU A 142 -4.82 -14.08 8.80
CA LEU A 142 -6.12 -13.47 8.51
C LEU A 142 -6.77 -12.87 9.75
N LEU A 143 -6.66 -13.53 10.91
CA LEU A 143 -7.13 -12.97 12.20
C LEU A 143 -6.46 -11.64 12.55
N PHE A 144 -5.20 -11.47 12.18
CA PHE A 144 -4.46 -10.23 12.40
C PHE A 144 -4.76 -9.18 11.32
N LEU A 145 -4.77 -9.59 10.04
CA LEU A 145 -4.82 -8.66 8.91
C LEU A 145 -6.23 -8.12 8.64
N VAL A 146 -7.27 -8.97 8.69
CA VAL A 146 -8.63 -8.55 8.31
C VAL A 146 -9.16 -7.42 9.19
N PRO A 147 -8.98 -7.43 10.54
CA PRO A 147 -9.37 -6.30 11.39
C PRO A 147 -8.46 -5.07 11.27
N SER A 148 -7.24 -5.23 10.75
CA SER A 148 -6.27 -4.12 10.63
C SER A 148 -6.69 -3.09 9.58
N PRO A 149 -6.12 -1.88 9.56
CA PRO A 149 -6.46 -0.86 8.56
C PRO A 149 -5.72 -1.01 7.22
N VAL A 150 -5.03 -2.14 6.95
CA VAL A 150 -4.35 -2.35 5.65
C VAL A 150 -5.31 -2.17 4.49
N ARG A 151 -4.81 -1.59 3.40
CA ARG A 151 -5.65 -1.24 2.24
C ARG A 151 -5.95 -2.40 1.31
N PHE A 152 -5.14 -3.45 1.36
CA PHE A 152 -5.24 -4.64 0.52
C PHE A 152 -4.71 -5.86 1.27
N ILE A 153 -5.43 -6.96 1.21
CA ILE A 153 -5.01 -8.26 1.75
C ILE A 153 -5.16 -9.27 0.63
N GLY A 154 -4.04 -9.69 0.06
CA GLY A 154 -4.00 -10.74 -0.96
C GLY A 154 -3.65 -12.09 -0.35
N ILE A 155 -4.38 -13.13 -0.70
CA ILE A 155 -4.04 -14.50 -0.33
C ILE A 155 -3.83 -15.35 -1.58
N LEU A 156 -2.72 -16.09 -1.62
CA LEU A 156 -2.45 -17.03 -2.69
C LEU A 156 -3.20 -18.36 -2.46
N GLY A 157 -3.74 -18.89 -3.52
CA GLY A 157 -4.43 -20.17 -3.51
C GLY A 157 -5.86 -20.08 -4.04
N PRO A 158 -6.53 -21.21 -4.21
CA PRO A 158 -7.86 -21.25 -4.80
C PRO A 158 -8.90 -20.60 -3.88
N ARG A 159 -9.92 -19.97 -4.49
CA ARG A 159 -11.03 -19.29 -3.78
C ARG A 159 -11.63 -20.13 -2.65
N LYS A 160 -11.88 -21.42 -2.91
CA LYS A 160 -12.43 -22.34 -1.90
C LYS A 160 -11.61 -22.43 -0.62
N ARG A 161 -10.28 -22.26 -0.73
CA ARG A 161 -9.41 -22.25 0.46
C ARG A 161 -9.63 -21.01 1.31
N THR A 162 -9.76 -19.86 0.70
CA THR A 162 -10.05 -18.59 1.40
C THR A 162 -11.43 -18.65 2.06
N GLU A 163 -12.46 -19.13 1.34
CA GLU A 163 -13.81 -19.29 1.86
C GLU A 163 -13.84 -20.25 3.07
N LEU A 164 -13.11 -21.36 3.01
CA LEU A 164 -13.01 -22.32 4.12
C LEU A 164 -12.32 -21.69 5.35
N LEU A 165 -11.20 -20.98 5.14
CA LEU A 165 -10.49 -20.29 6.22
C LEU A 165 -11.38 -19.28 6.93
N LEU A 166 -12.14 -18.46 6.19
CA LEU A 166 -13.06 -17.49 6.76
C LEU A 166 -14.21 -18.16 7.51
N GLY A 167 -14.82 -19.23 6.94
CA GLY A 167 -15.90 -19.97 7.58
C GLY A 167 -15.46 -20.59 8.91
N GLU A 168 -14.28 -21.21 8.98
CA GLU A 168 -13.73 -21.75 10.23
C GLU A 168 -13.46 -20.65 11.26
N LEU A 169 -12.96 -19.49 10.83
CA LEU A 169 -12.73 -18.36 11.73
C LEU A 169 -14.05 -17.83 12.32
N GLU A 170 -15.11 -17.74 11.51
CA GLU A 170 -16.44 -17.33 11.95
C GLU A 170 -17.07 -18.35 12.91
N GLU A 171 -16.94 -19.66 12.64
CA GLU A 171 -17.39 -20.74 13.54
C GLU A 171 -16.69 -20.69 14.91
N GLU A 172 -15.45 -20.23 14.96
CA GLU A 172 -14.69 -20.02 16.20
C GLU A 172 -14.95 -18.68 16.89
N GLY A 173 -15.84 -17.86 16.32
CA GLY A 173 -16.32 -16.61 16.94
C GLY A 173 -15.62 -15.34 16.43
N ALA A 174 -14.79 -15.42 15.39
CA ALA A 174 -14.33 -14.21 14.70
C ALA A 174 -15.52 -13.56 13.96
N SER A 175 -15.54 -12.23 13.94
CA SER A 175 -16.55 -11.47 13.21
C SER A 175 -15.86 -10.41 12.35
N PHE A 176 -16.15 -10.40 11.07
CA PHE A 176 -15.59 -9.46 10.11
C PHE A 176 -16.71 -8.64 9.47
N THR A 177 -16.49 -7.34 9.30
CA THR A 177 -17.46 -6.49 8.60
C THR A 177 -17.34 -6.65 7.08
N PRO A 178 -18.39 -6.34 6.30
CA PRO A 178 -18.31 -6.36 4.84
C PRO A 178 -17.15 -5.52 4.30
N GLU A 179 -16.92 -4.32 4.87
CA GLU A 179 -15.84 -3.41 4.48
C GLU A 179 -14.44 -3.99 4.75
N GLN A 180 -14.31 -4.80 5.80
CA GLN A 180 -13.07 -5.52 6.09
C GLN A 180 -12.83 -6.62 5.05
N LEU A 181 -13.87 -7.35 4.67
CA LEU A 181 -13.79 -8.43 3.70
C LEU A 181 -13.62 -7.93 2.26
N GLU A 182 -14.12 -6.74 1.91
CA GLU A 182 -13.90 -6.13 0.59
C GLU A 182 -12.42 -5.90 0.26
N ARG A 183 -11.57 -5.78 1.29
CA ARG A 183 -10.11 -5.62 1.14
C ARG A 183 -9.37 -6.95 0.98
N LEU A 184 -10.06 -8.09 1.16
CA LEU A 184 -9.50 -9.42 1.04
C LEU A 184 -9.71 -9.99 -0.36
N HIS A 185 -8.62 -10.20 -1.06
CA HIS A 185 -8.55 -10.73 -2.41
C HIS A 185 -8.03 -12.17 -2.38
N GLY A 186 -8.88 -13.12 -2.71
CA GLY A 186 -8.54 -14.56 -2.70
C GLY A 186 -9.30 -15.34 -3.80
N PRO A 187 -8.60 -15.77 -4.86
CA PRO A 187 -7.19 -15.61 -5.17
C PRO A 187 -6.81 -14.17 -5.50
N ALA A 188 -5.62 -13.73 -5.06
CA ALA A 188 -5.08 -12.44 -5.40
C ALA A 188 -4.39 -12.46 -6.77
N GLY A 189 -4.33 -11.29 -7.42
CA GLY A 189 -3.70 -11.06 -8.71
C GLY A 189 -4.69 -10.71 -9.81
N LEU A 190 -4.29 -9.83 -10.73
CA LEU A 190 -5.06 -9.59 -11.95
C LEU A 190 -5.08 -10.84 -12.83
N ASP A 191 -6.22 -11.12 -13.47
CA ASP A 191 -6.36 -12.20 -14.44
C ASP A 191 -5.64 -11.86 -15.76
N ILE A 192 -4.34 -12.13 -15.79
CA ILE A 192 -3.46 -11.89 -16.94
C ILE A 192 -2.84 -13.17 -17.51
N GLY A 193 -3.34 -14.36 -17.09
CA GLY A 193 -2.80 -15.66 -17.51
C GLY A 193 -1.42 -15.95 -16.91
N ALA A 194 -1.17 -15.52 -15.66
CA ALA A 194 0.09 -15.72 -14.97
C ALA A 194 0.29 -17.17 -14.52
N GLU A 195 1.43 -17.78 -14.86
CA GLU A 195 1.79 -19.16 -14.52
C GLU A 195 3.13 -19.25 -13.78
N SER A 196 4.15 -18.47 -14.22
CA SER A 196 5.45 -18.46 -13.54
C SER A 196 5.44 -17.58 -12.29
N PRO A 197 6.38 -17.81 -11.34
CA PRO A 197 6.50 -16.94 -10.15
C PRO A 197 6.62 -15.45 -10.49
N GLU A 198 7.35 -15.10 -11.55
CA GLU A 198 7.53 -13.71 -11.99
C GLU A 198 6.24 -13.14 -12.58
N GLN A 199 5.47 -13.93 -13.32
CA GLN A 199 4.17 -13.52 -13.88
C GLN A 199 3.13 -13.35 -12.76
N ILE A 200 3.11 -14.27 -11.78
CA ILE A 200 2.26 -14.17 -10.59
C ILE A 200 2.63 -12.91 -9.80
N ALA A 201 3.90 -12.64 -9.58
CA ALA A 201 4.36 -11.44 -8.92
C ALA A 201 3.89 -10.17 -9.64
N LEU A 202 3.99 -10.14 -10.98
CA LEU A 202 3.46 -9.03 -11.79
C LEU A 202 1.95 -8.85 -11.59
N ALA A 203 1.18 -9.94 -11.63
CA ALA A 203 -0.27 -9.92 -11.44
C ALA A 203 -0.65 -9.37 -10.06
N LEU A 204 0.04 -9.82 -9.00
CA LEU A 204 -0.15 -9.37 -7.61
C LEU A 204 0.17 -7.89 -7.45
N ILE A 205 1.34 -7.46 -7.88
CA ILE A 205 1.77 -6.06 -7.74
C ILE A 205 0.89 -5.12 -8.58
N ALA A 206 0.46 -5.54 -9.77
CA ALA A 206 -0.45 -4.75 -10.60
C ALA A 206 -1.84 -4.58 -9.95
N GLU A 207 -2.38 -5.61 -9.30
CA GLU A 207 -3.64 -5.52 -8.56
C GLU A 207 -3.49 -4.60 -7.36
N ILE A 208 -2.44 -4.76 -6.53
CA ILE A 208 -2.17 -3.88 -5.40
C ILE A 208 -2.06 -2.42 -5.88
N GLN A 209 -1.28 -2.15 -6.94
CA GLN A 209 -1.14 -0.82 -7.51
C GLN A 209 -2.49 -0.25 -7.95
N ALA A 210 -3.35 -1.05 -8.57
CA ALA A 210 -4.68 -0.62 -8.98
C ALA A 210 -5.54 -0.24 -7.77
N VAL A 211 -5.57 -1.07 -6.73
CA VAL A 211 -6.32 -0.81 -5.50
C VAL A 211 -5.80 0.44 -4.79
N LEU A 212 -4.48 0.57 -4.61
CA LEU A 212 -3.87 1.74 -3.96
C LEU A 212 -4.16 3.04 -4.72
N ALA A 213 -4.27 2.96 -6.05
CA ALA A 213 -4.61 4.10 -6.92
C ALA A 213 -6.13 4.32 -7.09
N GLY A 214 -7.00 3.51 -6.47
CA GLY A 214 -8.45 3.57 -6.66
C GLY A 214 -8.87 3.26 -8.11
N ARG A 215 -8.20 2.27 -8.74
CA ARG A 215 -8.43 1.88 -10.13
C ARG A 215 -8.87 0.42 -10.23
N SER A 216 -9.56 0.08 -11.33
CA SER A 216 -10.06 -1.27 -11.58
C SER A 216 -9.03 -2.23 -12.20
N GLY A 217 -7.84 -1.74 -12.59
CA GLY A 217 -6.85 -2.56 -13.31
C GLY A 217 -7.22 -2.89 -14.77
N GLY A 218 -8.27 -2.27 -15.32
CA GLY A 218 -8.70 -2.50 -16.70
C GLY A 218 -7.81 -1.81 -17.75
N TRP A 219 -8.15 -2.03 -19.04
CA TRP A 219 -7.39 -1.49 -20.18
C TRP A 219 -7.44 0.06 -20.21
N LEU A 220 -6.28 0.70 -20.20
CA LEU A 220 -6.18 2.17 -20.23
C LEU A 220 -6.81 2.77 -21.51
N CYS A 221 -6.75 2.07 -22.64
CA CYS A 221 -7.37 2.49 -23.91
C CYS A 221 -8.91 2.55 -23.86
N GLN A 222 -9.55 1.87 -22.90
CA GLN A 222 -11.00 1.89 -22.71
C GLN A 222 -11.46 3.00 -21.76
N ARG A 223 -10.53 3.66 -21.09
CA ARG A 223 -10.83 4.72 -20.14
C ARG A 223 -11.31 5.99 -20.85
N LYS A 224 -12.43 6.52 -20.39
CA LYS A 224 -12.92 7.84 -20.81
C LYS A 224 -12.36 8.91 -19.86
N GLY A 225 -11.80 9.98 -20.42
CA GLY A 225 -11.23 11.09 -19.66
C GLY A 225 -9.68 11.09 -19.59
N PRO A 226 -9.08 12.04 -18.88
CA PRO A 226 -7.63 12.21 -18.84
C PRO A 226 -6.96 11.03 -18.11
N ILE A 227 -5.72 10.70 -18.53
CA ILE A 227 -4.91 9.62 -17.93
C ILE A 227 -4.54 9.99 -16.49
N HIS A 228 -4.14 11.24 -16.27
CA HIS A 228 -3.87 11.80 -14.95
C HIS A 228 -5.08 12.62 -14.50
N GLY A 229 -5.33 12.70 -13.18
CA GLY A 229 -6.34 13.60 -12.64
C GLY A 229 -6.00 15.03 -13.05
N GLU A 230 -7.00 15.85 -13.37
CA GLU A 230 -6.77 17.28 -13.55
C GLU A 230 -6.18 17.84 -12.25
N VAL A 231 -5.08 18.61 -12.38
CA VAL A 231 -4.62 19.50 -11.32
C VAL A 231 -5.69 20.59 -11.25
N ALA A 232 -6.44 20.65 -10.14
CA ALA A 232 -7.49 21.64 -9.96
C ALA A 232 -6.86 22.98 -9.64
#